data_64c11ae6e29a7c304ed5ac8da49f8b2c
#
_entry.id   64c11ae6e29a7c304ed5ac8da49f8b2c
#
_cell.length_a   1.000
_cell.length_b   1.000
_cell.length_c   1.000
_cell.angle_alpha   90.00
_cell.angle_beta   90.00
_cell.angle_gamma   90.00
#
_symmetry.space_group_name_H-M   'P 1'
#
loop_
_entity.id
_entity.type
_entity.pdbx_description
1 polymer ?
#
loop_
_entity_poly.entity_id
_entity_poly.type
_entity_poly.pdbx_seq_one_letter_code
_entity_poly.pdbx_strand_id
1 'polypeptide(L)'
;MALNPQELESMDTEQLYDKLANLNRWMAQAKADQETLRRTIKARLERDMIINRGKEGTQTVEFSMHGVPGKLKVEQKVNRSLDQKLVPDVMKKLPKTVVAKLFKTKYEMSVTAYRNLTPEQLAIVDPVVKTSPGIPTVTFTPADTE
;
A
#
# COMPACT_ATOMS: atom_id res chain seq x y z
N MET A 1 -3.63 5.57 22.28
CA MET A 1 -2.86 5.42 23.52
C MET A 1 -1.41 5.13 23.11
N ALA A 2 -0.48 5.99 23.49
CA ALA A 2 0.94 5.76 23.18
C ALA A 2 1.50 4.63 24.05
N LEU A 3 2.33 3.76 23.48
CA LEU A 3 3.03 2.74 24.23
C LEU A 3 4.15 3.40 25.05
N ASN A 4 4.25 3.04 26.33
CA ASN A 4 5.34 3.52 27.19
C ASN A 4 6.54 2.55 27.09
N PRO A 5 7.72 3.02 26.61
CA PRO A 5 8.89 2.16 26.47
C PRO A 5 9.31 1.49 27.77
N GLN A 6 9.25 2.20 28.91
CA GLN A 6 9.62 1.65 30.22
C GLN A 6 8.70 0.52 30.67
N GLU A 7 7.40 0.63 30.36
CA GLU A 7 6.45 -0.45 30.63
C GLU A 7 6.76 -1.68 29.77
N LEU A 8 7.12 -1.47 28.51
CA LEU A 8 7.47 -2.57 27.60
C LEU A 8 8.75 -3.30 28.04
N GLU A 9 9.74 -2.59 28.55
CA GLU A 9 10.98 -3.19 29.07
C GLU A 9 10.74 -4.10 30.27
N SER A 10 9.68 -3.87 31.04
CA SER A 10 9.32 -4.70 32.21
C SER A 10 8.51 -5.95 31.85
N MET A 11 8.04 -6.09 30.60
CA MET A 11 7.25 -7.22 30.12
C MET A 11 8.15 -8.38 29.68
N ASP A 12 7.67 -9.60 29.89
CA ASP A 12 8.30 -10.77 29.26
C ASP A 12 7.98 -10.86 27.77
N THR A 13 8.68 -11.74 27.07
CA THR A 13 8.55 -11.89 25.61
C THR A 13 7.16 -12.31 25.18
N GLU A 14 6.48 -13.16 25.96
CA GLU A 14 5.13 -13.65 25.68
C GLU A 14 4.11 -12.51 25.78
N GLN A 15 4.20 -11.69 26.82
CA GLN A 15 3.36 -10.49 27.00
C GLN A 15 3.57 -9.46 25.89
N LEU A 16 4.81 -9.26 25.46
CA LEU A 16 5.13 -8.37 24.34
C LEU A 16 4.52 -8.87 23.03
N TYR A 17 4.61 -10.20 22.81
CA TYR A 17 4.02 -10.82 21.61
C TYR A 17 2.50 -10.70 21.61
N ASP A 18 1.84 -10.98 22.72
CA ASP A 18 0.38 -10.85 22.86
C ASP A 18 -0.08 -9.39 22.62
N LYS A 19 0.65 -8.45 23.16
CA LYS A 19 0.38 -7.02 22.93
C LYS A 19 0.51 -6.65 21.46
N LEU A 20 1.55 -7.16 20.79
CA LEU A 20 1.73 -6.98 19.34
C LEU A 20 0.59 -7.62 18.53
N ALA A 21 0.20 -8.85 18.86
CA ALA A 21 -0.88 -9.54 18.19
C ALA A 21 -2.24 -8.82 18.34
N ASN A 22 -2.51 -8.30 19.53
CA ASN A 22 -3.70 -7.50 19.79
C ASN A 22 -3.70 -6.19 19.00
N LEU A 23 -2.59 -5.47 18.94
CA LEU A 23 -2.45 -4.26 18.13
C LEU A 23 -2.67 -4.54 16.64
N ASN A 24 -2.12 -5.62 16.12
CA ASN A 24 -2.30 -6.02 14.73
C ASN A 24 -3.78 -6.31 14.40
N ARG A 25 -4.52 -6.98 15.31
CA ARG A 25 -5.96 -7.20 15.16
C ARG A 25 -6.75 -5.89 15.17
N TRP A 26 -6.44 -4.97 16.09
CA TRP A 26 -7.08 -3.67 16.15
C TRP A 26 -6.83 -2.82 14.90
N MET A 27 -5.59 -2.81 14.41
CA MET A 27 -5.25 -2.12 13.18
C MET A 27 -6.01 -2.69 11.97
N ALA A 28 -6.12 -4.01 11.87
CA ALA A 28 -6.87 -4.66 10.80
C ALA A 28 -8.36 -4.29 10.87
N GLN A 29 -8.97 -4.33 12.06
CA GLN A 29 -10.36 -3.95 12.26
C GLN A 29 -10.58 -2.47 11.94
N ALA A 30 -9.76 -1.58 12.47
CA ALA A 30 -9.87 -0.15 12.22
C ALA A 30 -9.74 0.19 10.72
N LYS A 31 -8.88 -0.53 9.99
CA LYS A 31 -8.74 -0.39 8.54
C LYS A 31 -9.99 -0.84 7.79
N ALA A 32 -10.58 -1.96 8.19
CA ALA A 32 -11.83 -2.47 7.60
C ALA A 32 -13.01 -1.51 7.86
N ASP A 33 -13.12 -1.00 9.08
CA ASP A 33 -14.15 -0.03 9.45
C ASP A 33 -13.99 1.29 8.67
N GLN A 34 -12.76 1.78 8.53
CA GLN A 34 -12.46 2.97 7.75
C GLN A 34 -12.85 2.79 6.27
N GLU A 35 -12.57 1.62 5.69
CA GLU A 35 -12.96 1.33 4.31
C GLU A 35 -14.48 1.29 4.16
N THR A 36 -15.18 0.65 5.08
CA THR A 36 -16.64 0.57 5.10
C THR A 36 -17.26 1.98 5.20
N LEU A 37 -16.76 2.81 6.10
CA LEU A 37 -17.22 4.20 6.23
C LEU A 37 -16.99 5.01 4.96
N ARG A 38 -15.82 4.91 4.35
CA ARG A 38 -15.51 5.60 3.08
C ARG A 38 -16.45 5.19 1.96
N ARG A 39 -16.72 3.88 1.82
CA ARG A 39 -17.67 3.35 0.81
C ARG A 39 -19.09 3.86 1.08
N THR A 40 -19.53 3.86 2.33
CA THR A 40 -20.85 4.33 2.73
C THR A 40 -21.02 5.83 2.47
N ILE A 41 -20.04 6.65 2.83
CA ILE A 41 -20.04 8.09 2.55
C ILE A 41 -20.14 8.33 1.03
N LYS A 42 -19.28 7.67 0.24
CA LYS A 42 -19.29 7.80 -1.21
C LYS A 42 -20.64 7.41 -1.81
N ALA A 43 -21.23 6.29 -1.39
CA ALA A 43 -22.53 5.83 -1.88
C ALA A 43 -23.65 6.84 -1.55
N ARG A 44 -23.61 7.49 -0.39
CA ARG A 44 -24.54 8.57 -0.03
C ARG A 44 -24.39 9.77 -0.95
N LEU A 45 -23.16 10.24 -1.14
CA LEU A 45 -22.88 11.40 -1.99
C LEU A 45 -23.31 11.17 -3.44
N GLU A 46 -23.16 9.96 -3.94
CA GLU A 46 -23.63 9.56 -5.28
C GLU A 46 -25.17 9.49 -5.34
N ARG A 47 -25.82 8.92 -4.32
CA ARG A 47 -27.28 8.85 -4.25
C ARG A 47 -27.91 10.23 -4.18
N ASP A 48 -27.31 11.13 -3.39
CA ASP A 48 -27.79 12.49 -3.18
C ASP A 48 -27.32 13.44 -4.31
N MET A 49 -26.73 12.90 -5.38
CA MET A 49 -26.22 13.62 -6.58
C MET A 49 -25.22 14.74 -6.27
N ILE A 50 -24.52 14.65 -5.14
CA ILE A 50 -23.46 15.62 -4.76
C ILE A 50 -22.21 15.36 -5.59
N ILE A 51 -21.94 14.09 -5.92
CA ILE A 51 -20.85 13.68 -6.82
C ILE A 51 -21.40 12.78 -7.94
N ASN A 52 -20.67 12.73 -9.05
CA ASN A 52 -21.03 11.89 -10.19
C ASN A 52 -20.77 10.41 -9.89
N ARG A 53 -21.79 9.59 -10.10
CA ARG A 53 -21.72 8.15 -9.89
C ARG A 53 -20.71 7.49 -10.82
N GLY A 54 -19.86 6.63 -10.26
CA GLY A 54 -18.90 5.83 -11.02
C GLY A 54 -17.77 6.60 -11.69
N LYS A 55 -17.66 7.90 -11.50
CA LYS A 55 -16.59 8.71 -12.07
C LYS A 55 -15.24 8.35 -11.43
N GLU A 56 -14.29 7.96 -12.28
CA GLU A 56 -12.89 7.76 -11.87
C GLU A 56 -12.16 9.09 -11.68
N GLY A 57 -11.19 9.08 -10.75
CA GLY A 57 -10.37 10.24 -10.43
C GLY A 57 -10.92 11.07 -9.28
N THR A 58 -10.53 12.33 -9.25
CA THR A 58 -10.89 13.25 -8.18
C THR A 58 -12.10 14.09 -8.56
N GLN A 59 -13.06 14.18 -7.65
CA GLN A 59 -14.17 15.13 -7.69
C GLN A 59 -14.08 16.04 -6.48
N THR A 60 -14.14 17.34 -6.70
CA THR A 60 -14.17 18.35 -5.64
C THR A 60 -15.46 19.14 -5.76
N VAL A 61 -16.22 19.20 -4.67
CA VAL A 61 -17.51 19.90 -4.61
C VAL A 61 -17.53 20.82 -3.41
N GLU A 62 -18.25 21.95 -3.53
CA GLU A 62 -18.58 22.79 -2.38
C GLU A 62 -19.52 22.02 -1.44
N PHE A 63 -19.20 21.96 -0.17
CA PHE A 63 -19.95 21.19 0.82
C PHE A 63 -19.89 21.87 2.18
N SER A 64 -21.03 21.91 2.87
CA SER A 64 -21.09 22.42 4.24
C SER A 64 -21.13 21.26 5.22
N MET A 65 -20.20 21.24 6.18
CA MET A 65 -20.11 20.23 7.24
C MET A 65 -20.27 20.92 8.60
N HIS A 66 -21.28 20.51 9.36
CA HIS A 66 -21.62 21.13 10.65
C HIS A 66 -21.83 22.65 10.55
N GLY A 67 -22.43 23.13 9.45
CA GLY A 67 -22.64 24.56 9.18
C GLY A 67 -21.39 25.32 8.71
N VAL A 68 -20.24 24.68 8.58
CA VAL A 68 -19.01 25.28 8.09
C VAL A 68 -18.88 25.01 6.58
N PRO A 69 -18.87 26.04 5.72
CA PRO A 69 -18.65 25.85 4.29
C PRO A 69 -17.23 25.42 4.01
N GLY A 70 -17.06 24.54 3.02
CA GLY A 70 -15.76 24.01 2.64
C GLY A 70 -15.81 23.25 1.34
N LYS A 71 -14.70 22.61 1.01
CA LYS A 71 -14.57 21.73 -0.17
C LYS A 71 -14.46 20.29 0.24
N LEU A 72 -15.36 19.47 -0.29
CA LEU A 72 -15.31 18.03 -0.14
C LEU A 72 -14.60 17.44 -1.37
N LYS A 73 -13.48 16.73 -1.12
CA LYS A 73 -12.73 16.01 -2.15
C LYS A 73 -13.02 14.51 -2.03
N VAL A 74 -13.50 13.93 -3.11
CA VAL A 74 -13.71 12.48 -3.23
C VAL A 74 -12.82 11.95 -4.35
N GLU A 75 -11.96 10.99 -4.04
CA GLU A 75 -11.04 10.37 -5.00
C GLU A 75 -11.41 8.89 -5.19
N GLN A 76 -11.77 8.53 -6.41
CA GLN A 76 -11.99 7.15 -6.82
C GLN A 76 -10.80 6.66 -7.63
N LYS A 77 -9.93 5.88 -7.01
CA LYS A 77 -8.82 5.21 -7.72
C LYS A 77 -9.32 3.93 -8.37
N VAL A 78 -8.90 3.73 -9.60
CA VAL A 78 -9.02 2.45 -10.29
C VAL A 78 -7.61 1.89 -10.45
N ASN A 79 -7.36 0.75 -9.80
CA ASN A 79 -6.08 0.08 -9.92
C ASN A 79 -6.04 -0.66 -11.24
N ARG A 80 -5.05 -0.35 -12.08
CA ARG A 80 -4.77 -1.04 -13.33
C ARG A 80 -3.43 -1.75 -13.18
N SER A 81 -3.44 -3.05 -13.34
CA SER A 81 -2.22 -3.88 -13.38
C SER A 81 -1.99 -4.40 -14.79
N LEU A 82 -0.73 -4.63 -15.13
CA LEU A 82 -0.35 -5.21 -16.41
C LEU A 82 -0.07 -6.70 -16.22
N ASP A 83 -0.67 -7.53 -17.08
CA ASP A 83 -0.18 -8.89 -17.24
C ASP A 83 1.11 -8.85 -18.04
N GLN A 84 2.24 -9.01 -17.36
CA GLN A 84 3.57 -8.91 -17.95
C GLN A 84 3.81 -9.92 -19.07
N LYS A 85 3.11 -11.04 -19.07
CA LYS A 85 3.21 -12.08 -20.11
C LYS A 85 2.61 -11.62 -21.43
N LEU A 86 1.56 -10.81 -21.39
CA LEU A 86 0.85 -10.33 -22.59
C LEU A 86 1.41 -9.02 -23.13
N VAL A 87 2.18 -8.26 -22.33
CA VAL A 87 2.74 -6.96 -22.73
C VAL A 87 3.54 -7.03 -24.04
N PRO A 88 4.46 -8.00 -24.27
CA PRO A 88 5.25 -8.05 -25.51
C PRO A 88 4.39 -8.19 -26.77
N ASP A 89 3.30 -8.96 -26.70
CA ASP A 89 2.42 -9.16 -27.87
C ASP A 89 1.54 -7.94 -28.14
N VAL A 90 1.13 -7.24 -27.09
CA VAL A 90 0.41 -5.96 -27.22
C VAL A 90 1.31 -4.89 -27.82
N MET A 91 2.57 -4.81 -27.38
CA MET A 91 3.56 -3.86 -27.90
C MET A 91 3.81 -4.03 -29.40
N LYS A 92 3.79 -5.27 -29.92
CA LYS A 92 3.96 -5.56 -31.37
C LYS A 92 2.78 -5.04 -32.20
N LYS A 93 1.59 -4.95 -31.60
CA LYS A 93 0.35 -4.55 -32.30
C LYS A 93 0.09 -3.03 -32.27
N LEU A 94 0.84 -2.28 -31.47
CA LEU A 94 0.67 -0.85 -31.29
C LEU A 94 1.76 -0.05 -32.03
N PRO A 95 1.45 1.17 -32.51
CA PRO A 95 2.45 2.08 -33.03
C PRO A 95 3.54 2.38 -31.99
N LYS A 96 4.78 2.50 -32.41
CA LYS A 96 5.94 2.77 -31.51
C LYS A 96 5.74 4.02 -30.65
N THR A 97 5.14 5.06 -31.20
CA THR A 97 4.83 6.32 -30.47
C THR A 97 3.83 6.11 -29.33
N VAL A 98 2.87 5.21 -29.50
CA VAL A 98 1.90 4.85 -28.46
C VAL A 98 2.57 3.97 -27.40
N VAL A 99 3.36 2.98 -27.82
CA VAL A 99 4.12 2.12 -26.90
C VAL A 99 5.01 2.94 -25.97
N ALA A 100 5.76 3.90 -26.50
CA ALA A 100 6.67 4.74 -25.73
C ALA A 100 5.95 5.63 -24.68
N LYS A 101 4.69 6.03 -24.96
CA LYS A 101 3.88 6.83 -24.02
C LYS A 101 3.14 5.96 -23.00
N LEU A 102 2.69 4.76 -23.39
CA LEU A 102 1.85 3.88 -22.58
C LEU A 102 2.67 3.01 -21.63
N PHE A 103 3.81 2.49 -22.10
CA PHE A 103 4.65 1.59 -21.32
C PHE A 103 5.95 2.27 -20.92
N LYS A 104 6.29 2.20 -19.63
CA LYS A 104 7.57 2.68 -19.08
C LYS A 104 8.37 1.48 -18.63
N THR A 105 9.63 1.41 -19.03
CA THR A 105 10.57 0.40 -18.52
C THR A 105 10.92 0.75 -17.06
N LYS A 106 10.68 -0.18 -16.16
CA LYS A 106 11.10 -0.10 -14.76
C LYS A 106 12.14 -1.18 -14.51
N TYR A 107 13.27 -0.77 -13.95
CA TYR A 107 14.30 -1.71 -13.53
C TYR A 107 13.98 -2.21 -12.12
N GLU A 108 13.96 -3.51 -11.95
CA GLU A 108 13.77 -4.16 -10.66
C GLU A 108 15.00 -5.03 -10.35
N MET A 109 15.47 -4.95 -9.12
CA MET A 109 16.62 -5.70 -8.67
C MET A 109 16.18 -6.99 -8.01
N SER A 110 16.75 -8.11 -8.44
CA SER A 110 16.64 -9.37 -7.71
C SER A 110 17.56 -9.35 -6.50
N VAL A 111 16.97 -9.35 -5.30
CA VAL A 111 17.73 -9.36 -4.03
C VAL A 111 18.60 -10.60 -3.91
N THR A 112 18.12 -11.75 -4.38
CA THR A 112 18.90 -13.01 -4.36
C THR A 112 20.10 -12.92 -5.28
N ALA A 113 19.92 -12.39 -6.51
CA ALA A 113 21.03 -12.19 -7.45
C ALA A 113 22.03 -11.15 -6.91
N TYR A 114 21.56 -10.06 -6.31
CA TYR A 114 22.41 -9.04 -5.70
C TYR A 114 23.31 -9.62 -4.60
N ARG A 115 22.77 -10.49 -3.73
CA ARG A 115 23.53 -11.14 -2.65
C ARG A 115 24.63 -12.11 -3.15
N ASN A 116 24.51 -12.57 -4.39
CA ASN A 116 25.44 -13.52 -5.01
C ASN A 116 26.47 -12.83 -5.93
N LEU A 117 26.50 -11.49 -5.96
CA LEU A 117 27.49 -10.73 -6.74
C LEU A 117 28.89 -10.87 -6.13
N THR A 118 29.92 -10.85 -7.01
CA THR A 118 31.31 -10.77 -6.57
C THR A 118 31.62 -9.39 -5.97
N PRO A 119 32.67 -9.24 -5.14
CA PRO A 119 33.05 -7.94 -4.57
C PRO A 119 33.27 -6.86 -5.64
N GLU A 120 33.82 -7.22 -6.80
CA GLU A 120 34.03 -6.28 -7.90
C GLU A 120 32.69 -5.83 -8.52
N GLN A 121 31.75 -6.75 -8.69
CA GLN A 121 30.40 -6.44 -9.19
C GLN A 121 29.61 -5.59 -8.18
N LEU A 122 29.73 -5.89 -6.89
CA LEU A 122 29.11 -5.09 -5.82
C LEU A 122 29.62 -3.64 -5.85
N ALA A 123 30.92 -3.42 -6.00
CA ALA A 123 31.49 -2.08 -6.09
C ALA A 123 30.90 -1.24 -7.25
N ILE A 124 30.47 -1.89 -8.33
CA ILE A 124 29.81 -1.22 -9.47
C ILE A 124 28.33 -0.92 -9.16
N VAL A 125 27.63 -1.82 -8.49
CA VAL A 125 26.17 -1.76 -8.29
C VAL A 125 25.78 -0.95 -7.05
N ASP A 126 26.57 -1.02 -5.98
CA ASP A 126 26.26 -0.36 -4.70
C ASP A 126 25.95 1.14 -4.79
N PRO A 127 26.61 1.95 -5.64
CA PRO A 127 26.30 3.38 -5.76
C PRO A 127 24.85 3.67 -6.19
N VAL A 128 24.16 2.74 -6.86
CA VAL A 128 22.76 2.91 -7.30
C VAL A 128 21.76 2.20 -6.39
N VAL A 129 22.22 1.45 -5.39
CA VAL A 129 21.39 0.73 -4.43
C VAL A 129 21.24 1.54 -3.14
N LYS A 130 20.00 1.94 -2.83
CA LYS A 130 19.70 2.57 -1.54
C LYS A 130 19.24 1.51 -0.55
N THR A 131 19.98 1.35 0.54
CA THR A 131 19.66 0.40 1.60
C THR A 131 19.16 1.16 2.83
N SER A 132 18.05 0.71 3.39
CA SER A 132 17.55 1.19 4.68
C SER A 132 17.06 0.00 5.51
N PRO A 133 17.24 0.02 6.84
CA PRO A 133 16.71 -1.04 7.68
C PRO A 133 15.19 -1.05 7.64
N GLY A 134 14.61 -2.24 7.46
CA GLY A 134 13.17 -2.46 7.53
C GLY A 134 12.71 -2.62 8.98
N ILE A 135 11.42 -2.48 9.19
CA ILE A 135 10.79 -2.79 10.48
C ILE A 135 10.79 -4.32 10.63
N PRO A 136 11.31 -4.86 11.74
CA PRO A 136 11.30 -6.31 11.94
C PRO A 136 9.87 -6.85 12.04
N THR A 137 9.66 -8.03 11.47
CA THR A 137 8.41 -8.79 11.61
C THR A 137 8.63 -9.89 12.61
N VAL A 138 7.72 -10.00 13.59
CA VAL A 138 7.75 -11.04 14.62
C VAL A 138 6.53 -11.93 14.43
N THR A 139 6.74 -13.22 14.21
CA THR A 139 5.69 -14.23 14.07
C THR A 139 6.03 -15.46 14.92
N PHE A 140 5.00 -16.03 15.54
CA PHE A 140 5.10 -17.32 16.22
C PHE A 140 4.25 -18.37 15.49
N THR A 141 4.84 -19.50 15.17
CA THR A 141 4.15 -20.65 14.60
C THR A 141 4.23 -21.79 15.60
N PRO A 142 3.10 -22.25 16.16
CA PRO A 142 3.10 -23.42 17.05
C PRO A 142 3.64 -24.65 16.31
N ALA A 143 4.37 -25.51 17.00
CA ALA A 143 4.67 -26.83 16.47
C ALA A 143 3.38 -27.63 16.34
N ASP A 144 3.21 -28.36 15.23
CA ASP A 144 2.09 -29.26 15.06
C ASP A 144 2.18 -30.31 16.18
N THR A 145 1.16 -30.35 17.04
CA THR A 145 0.99 -31.43 17.99
C THR A 145 0.48 -32.64 17.21
N GLU A 146 1.39 -33.62 16.96
CA GLU A 146 0.99 -34.95 16.50
C GLU A 146 0.09 -35.65 17.53
#